data_f8c308a7aef3ff661053c8b6ce231d31
#
_entry.id   f8c308a7aef3ff661053c8b6ce231d31
#
_cell.length_a   1.000
_cell.length_b   1.000
_cell.length_c   1.000
_cell.angle_alpha   90.00
_cell.angle_beta   90.00
_cell.angle_gamma   90.00
#
_symmetry.space_group_name_H-M   'P 1'
#
loop_
_entity.id
_entity.type
_entity.pdbx_description
1 polymer ?
#
loop_
_entity_poly.entity_id
_entity_poly.type
_entity_poly.pdbx_seq_one_letter_code
_entity_poly.pdbx_strand_id
1 'polypeptide(L)'
;LPGATLTEAKGTDEFTRQISRQIGITTSSLSRHLAANPGKGQFSLLQLPRILRDELDMKVIDLNTSSVASYEPAYLEKVREAARDAGCVLTNLKLNQLELDMNSRDADVRQKALSEYKRSIEAASKLGCRWARPLPRKETPDMKLHIAAYRELADFAAERDVEMLVENYQWMESDPNSVVTLVEKIGKGLAACPDTGNWKDNATRYAGLKATFPIAVSCDFKARAISPDGRHPLYDLKRCFTIGWQAGYRGPWCLEHANADRKTLFRELALLRDQLRGWMKEQDKN
;
A
#
# COMPACT_ATOMS: atom_id res chain seq x y z
N LEU A 1 -19.21 -30.99 -2.95
CA LEU A 1 -18.73 -30.13 -4.04
C LEU A 1 -17.23 -30.31 -4.15
N PRO A 2 -16.63 -30.54 -5.35
CA PRO A 2 -15.22 -30.86 -5.49
C PRO A 2 -14.36 -29.61 -5.20
N GLY A 3 -13.29 -29.83 -4.40
CA GLY A 3 -12.33 -28.81 -4.06
C GLY A 3 -11.62 -28.25 -5.29
N ALA A 4 -11.56 -26.94 -5.38
CA ALA A 4 -10.68 -26.25 -6.30
C ALA A 4 -9.24 -26.59 -5.92
N THR A 5 -8.61 -27.44 -6.69
CA THR A 5 -7.16 -27.65 -6.65
C THR A 5 -6.49 -26.34 -7.01
N LEU A 6 -5.78 -25.76 -6.03
CA LEU A 6 -4.81 -24.70 -6.27
C LEU A 6 -3.82 -25.23 -7.31
N THR A 7 -3.84 -24.62 -8.49
CA THR A 7 -2.87 -24.87 -9.54
C THR A 7 -1.47 -24.72 -8.99
N GLU A 8 -0.65 -25.73 -9.22
CA GLU A 8 0.76 -25.82 -8.86
C GLU A 8 1.51 -24.50 -9.10
N ALA A 9 2.28 -24.12 -8.09
CA ALA A 9 3.11 -22.94 -8.06
C ALA A 9 3.99 -22.83 -9.30
N LYS A 10 3.66 -21.94 -10.24
CA LYS A 10 4.65 -21.30 -11.09
C LYS A 10 5.68 -20.71 -10.15
N GLY A 11 6.95 -21.06 -10.29
CA GLY A 11 8.03 -20.63 -9.41
C GLY A 11 7.89 -19.14 -9.09
N THR A 12 7.94 -18.82 -7.79
CA THR A 12 7.77 -17.47 -7.26
C THR A 12 8.58 -16.50 -8.12
N ASP A 13 7.94 -15.51 -8.75
CA ASP A 13 8.63 -14.60 -9.64
C ASP A 13 9.69 -13.77 -8.88
N GLU A 14 10.62 -13.17 -9.60
CA GLU A 14 11.71 -12.41 -8.99
C GLU A 14 11.19 -11.26 -8.11
N PHE A 15 10.16 -10.56 -8.56
CA PHE A 15 9.53 -9.49 -7.81
C PHE A 15 9.04 -9.99 -6.44
N THR A 16 8.28 -11.07 -6.41
CA THR A 16 7.77 -11.67 -5.17
C THR A 16 8.90 -12.07 -4.22
N ARG A 17 10.01 -12.65 -4.75
CA ARG A 17 11.19 -12.97 -3.93
C ARG A 17 11.85 -11.74 -3.33
N GLN A 18 11.95 -10.65 -4.10
CA GLN A 18 12.58 -9.41 -3.65
C GLN A 18 11.81 -8.73 -2.51
N ILE A 19 10.48 -8.84 -2.48
CA ILE A 19 9.62 -8.15 -1.52
C ILE A 19 9.13 -9.05 -0.38
N SER A 20 9.24 -10.37 -0.51
CA SER A 20 8.75 -11.32 0.50
C SER A 20 9.37 -11.06 1.86
N ARG A 21 8.51 -10.89 2.88
CA ARG A 21 8.90 -10.64 4.27
C ARG A 21 9.78 -9.39 4.45
N GLN A 22 9.79 -8.48 3.48
CA GLN A 22 10.52 -7.24 3.60
C GLN A 22 9.72 -6.20 4.38
N ILE A 23 10.45 -5.26 4.98
CA ILE A 23 9.87 -4.08 5.60
C ILE A 23 10.14 -2.92 4.67
N GLY A 24 9.09 -2.18 4.36
CA GLY A 24 9.12 -1.03 3.48
C GLY A 24 8.48 0.19 4.12
N ILE A 25 8.27 1.19 3.30
CA ILE A 25 7.61 2.43 3.69
C ILE A 25 6.59 2.84 2.65
N THR A 26 5.47 3.41 3.10
CA THR A 26 4.61 4.21 2.24
C THR A 26 5.02 5.68 2.30
N THR A 27 5.10 6.37 1.15
CA THR A 27 5.56 7.76 1.10
C THR A 27 4.63 8.74 1.80
N SER A 28 3.40 8.34 2.18
CA SER A 28 2.54 9.12 3.09
C SER A 28 3.20 9.40 4.44
N SER A 29 4.03 8.47 4.94
CA SER A 29 4.84 8.65 6.16
C SER A 29 5.78 9.85 6.09
N LEU A 30 6.19 10.19 4.88
CA LEU A 30 7.22 11.20 4.60
C LEU A 30 6.62 12.50 4.05
N SER A 31 5.31 12.69 4.07
CA SER A 31 4.60 13.79 3.41
C SER A 31 5.09 15.20 3.81
N ARG A 32 5.69 15.34 5.00
CA ARG A 32 6.29 16.61 5.46
C ARG A 32 7.75 16.78 5.05
N HIS A 33 8.43 15.70 4.68
CA HIS A 33 9.88 15.64 4.44
C HIS A 33 10.21 15.30 2.99
N LEU A 34 9.28 14.71 2.26
CA LEU A 34 9.37 14.37 0.85
C LEU A 34 8.50 15.32 0.03
N ALA A 35 9.08 15.97 -0.95
CA ALA A 35 8.34 16.87 -1.83
C ALA A 35 8.75 16.69 -3.29
N ALA A 36 7.81 16.94 -4.20
CA ALA A 36 8.08 16.95 -5.64
C ALA A 36 9.16 17.99 -6.00
N ASN A 37 9.07 19.19 -5.39
CA ASN A 37 10.06 20.25 -5.48
C ASN A 37 10.55 20.56 -4.07
N PRO A 38 11.64 19.90 -3.60
CA PRO A 38 12.05 19.98 -2.21
C PRO A 38 12.57 21.36 -1.83
N GLY A 39 12.06 21.89 -0.71
CA GLY A 39 12.59 23.05 -0.02
C GLY A 39 13.66 22.68 1.01
N LYS A 40 14.06 23.68 1.82
CA LYS A 40 15.06 23.46 2.88
C LYS A 40 14.62 22.36 3.86
N GLY A 41 15.46 21.35 4.04
CA GLY A 41 15.20 20.22 4.96
C GLY A 41 14.34 19.11 4.38
N GLN A 42 13.87 19.25 3.14
CA GLN A 42 13.15 18.22 2.42
C GLN A 42 14.07 17.50 1.41
N PHE A 43 13.63 16.35 0.94
CA PHE A 43 14.29 15.58 -0.11
C PHE A 43 13.29 15.21 -1.21
N SER A 44 13.80 14.90 -2.38
CA SER A 44 13.01 14.48 -3.54
C SER A 44 12.82 12.96 -3.56
N LEU A 45 11.89 12.51 -4.40
CA LEU A 45 11.70 11.09 -4.66
C LEU A 45 12.95 10.41 -5.25
N LEU A 46 13.79 11.15 -5.98
CA LEU A 46 15.06 10.64 -6.52
C LEU A 46 16.10 10.35 -5.43
N GLN A 47 16.04 11.05 -4.30
CA GLN A 47 16.94 10.84 -3.15
C GLN A 47 16.42 9.79 -2.17
N LEU A 48 15.10 9.56 -2.15
CA LEU A 48 14.45 8.70 -1.17
C LEU A 48 15.02 7.27 -1.11
N PRO A 49 15.26 6.54 -2.22
CA PRO A 49 15.73 5.18 -2.15
C PRO A 49 17.06 5.06 -1.39
N ARG A 50 18.02 5.96 -1.66
CA ARG A 50 19.30 5.99 -0.98
C ARG A 50 19.16 6.28 0.50
N ILE A 51 18.35 7.28 0.86
CA ILE A 51 18.05 7.64 2.24
C ILE A 51 17.47 6.45 3.01
N LEU A 52 16.52 5.72 2.41
CA LEU A 52 15.92 4.54 3.06
C LEU A 52 16.93 3.42 3.28
N ARG A 53 17.82 3.19 2.33
CA ARG A 53 18.88 2.17 2.48
C ARG A 53 19.87 2.56 3.56
N ASP A 54 20.38 3.79 3.52
CA ASP A 54 21.47 4.22 4.38
C ASP A 54 21.01 4.50 5.82
N GLU A 55 19.82 5.12 6.01
CA GLU A 55 19.35 5.56 7.33
C GLU A 55 18.38 4.56 7.99
N LEU A 56 17.64 3.77 7.22
CA LEU A 56 16.58 2.89 7.76
C LEU A 56 16.78 1.41 7.42
N ASP A 57 17.72 1.04 6.57
CA ASP A 57 17.90 -0.33 6.08
C ASP A 57 16.57 -0.97 5.63
N MET A 58 15.82 -0.21 4.82
CA MET A 58 14.59 -0.64 4.16
C MET A 58 14.79 -0.59 2.64
N LYS A 59 14.06 -1.42 1.90
CA LYS A 59 14.20 -1.49 0.44
C LYS A 59 12.90 -1.53 -0.35
N VAL A 60 11.74 -1.59 0.31
CA VAL A 60 10.45 -1.58 -0.35
C VAL A 60 9.82 -0.20 -0.21
N ILE A 61 9.30 0.34 -1.30
CA ILE A 61 8.71 1.67 -1.35
C ILE A 61 7.35 1.61 -2.03
N ASP A 62 6.30 1.91 -1.26
CA ASP A 62 4.97 2.23 -1.77
C ASP A 62 4.86 3.73 -2.00
N LEU A 63 4.61 4.13 -3.24
CA LEU A 63 4.53 5.52 -3.65
C LEU A 63 3.10 6.06 -3.51
N ASN A 64 2.99 7.33 -3.15
CA ASN A 64 1.75 8.10 -3.33
C ASN A 64 1.88 9.03 -4.52
N THR A 65 0.82 9.24 -5.28
CA THR A 65 0.80 10.16 -6.44
C THR A 65 1.32 11.55 -6.10
N SER A 66 1.05 12.04 -4.89
CA SER A 66 1.54 13.34 -4.41
C SER A 66 3.06 13.45 -4.26
N SER A 67 3.78 12.33 -4.22
CA SER A 67 5.24 12.31 -4.14
C SER A 67 5.92 12.28 -5.52
N VAL A 68 5.16 12.02 -6.58
CA VAL A 68 5.67 11.94 -7.95
C VAL A 68 5.61 13.31 -8.60
N ALA A 69 6.76 13.92 -8.87
CA ALA A 69 6.84 15.30 -9.39
C ALA A 69 6.33 15.45 -10.82
N SER A 70 6.43 14.38 -11.63
CA SER A 70 5.99 14.41 -13.03
C SER A 70 5.68 12.99 -13.53
N TYR A 71 4.73 12.89 -14.46
CA TYR A 71 4.46 11.64 -15.19
C TYR A 71 5.18 11.57 -16.55
N GLU A 72 6.08 12.51 -16.81
CA GLU A 72 6.92 12.45 -18.01
C GLU A 72 7.83 11.21 -17.98
N PRO A 73 7.92 10.44 -19.08
CA PRO A 73 8.67 9.18 -19.12
C PRO A 73 10.11 9.30 -18.63
N ALA A 74 10.81 10.37 -18.97
CA ALA A 74 12.18 10.61 -18.56
C ALA A 74 12.33 10.81 -17.03
N TYR A 75 11.33 11.38 -16.36
CA TYR A 75 11.35 11.53 -14.91
C TYR A 75 11.04 10.20 -14.22
N LEU A 76 10.04 9.46 -14.70
CA LEU A 76 9.67 8.15 -14.14
C LEU A 76 10.83 7.16 -14.27
N GLU A 77 11.56 7.17 -15.40
CA GLU A 77 12.76 6.37 -15.57
C GLU A 77 13.84 6.70 -14.56
N LYS A 78 14.15 7.99 -14.33
CA LYS A 78 15.10 8.42 -13.30
C LYS A 78 14.71 7.94 -11.90
N VAL A 79 13.43 7.94 -11.56
CA VAL A 79 12.93 7.41 -10.27
C VAL A 79 13.18 5.90 -10.19
N ARG A 80 12.86 5.16 -11.25
CA ARG A 80 13.10 3.72 -11.35
C ARG A 80 14.60 3.38 -11.25
N GLU A 81 15.45 4.13 -11.93
CA GLU A 81 16.91 3.98 -11.85
C GLU A 81 17.43 4.28 -10.44
N ALA A 82 17.02 5.37 -9.81
CA ALA A 82 17.40 5.69 -8.45
C ALA A 82 17.02 4.58 -7.45
N ALA A 83 15.83 3.98 -7.61
CA ALA A 83 15.42 2.84 -6.80
C ALA A 83 16.29 1.61 -7.05
N ARG A 84 16.52 1.25 -8.32
CA ARG A 84 17.38 0.11 -8.71
C ARG A 84 18.81 0.28 -8.19
N ASP A 85 19.41 1.46 -8.36
CA ASP A 85 20.81 1.73 -7.98
C ASP A 85 21.00 1.71 -6.45
N ALA A 86 19.94 2.00 -5.68
CA ALA A 86 19.92 1.84 -4.23
C ALA A 86 19.52 0.41 -3.78
N GLY A 87 19.21 -0.51 -4.70
CA GLY A 87 18.69 -1.84 -4.37
C GLY A 87 17.30 -1.79 -3.74
N CYS A 88 16.49 -0.80 -4.09
CA CYS A 88 15.09 -0.66 -3.67
C CYS A 88 14.12 -1.18 -4.73
N VAL A 89 12.93 -1.59 -4.28
CA VAL A 89 11.82 -2.04 -5.12
C VAL A 89 10.64 -1.09 -4.94
N LEU A 90 10.17 -0.52 -6.05
CA LEU A 90 8.91 0.22 -6.08
C LEU A 90 7.77 -0.80 -6.27
N THR A 91 6.81 -0.81 -5.38
CA THR A 91 5.82 -1.90 -5.34
C THR A 91 4.42 -1.45 -5.73
N ASN A 92 3.98 -0.30 -5.24
CA ASN A 92 2.63 0.18 -5.40
C ASN A 92 2.63 1.70 -5.71
N LEU A 93 1.73 2.15 -6.57
CA LEU A 93 1.40 3.56 -6.70
C LEU A 93 0.00 3.78 -6.11
N LYS A 94 -0.05 4.44 -4.97
CA LYS A 94 -1.29 4.81 -4.28
C LYS A 94 -1.89 6.05 -4.90
N LEU A 95 -3.07 5.90 -5.48
CA LEU A 95 -3.78 6.95 -6.21
C LEU A 95 -4.61 7.79 -5.22
N ASN A 96 -3.93 8.55 -4.37
CA ASN A 96 -4.53 9.33 -3.29
C ASN A 96 -5.03 10.71 -3.78
N GLN A 97 -5.73 10.73 -4.91
CA GLN A 97 -6.32 11.91 -5.53
C GLN A 97 -7.77 12.05 -5.04
N LEU A 98 -7.94 12.64 -3.85
CA LEU A 98 -9.23 12.73 -3.16
C LEU A 98 -10.29 13.57 -3.90
N GLU A 99 -9.87 14.42 -4.81
CA GLU A 99 -10.74 15.22 -5.67
C GLU A 99 -11.42 14.41 -6.77
N LEU A 100 -10.88 13.24 -7.12
CA LEU A 100 -11.43 12.38 -8.16
C LEU A 100 -12.57 11.53 -7.63
N ASP A 101 -13.69 11.52 -8.35
CA ASP A 101 -14.87 10.74 -8.00
C ASP A 101 -15.29 9.77 -9.12
N MET A 102 -14.71 8.57 -9.11
CA MET A 102 -15.08 7.51 -10.03
C MET A 102 -16.47 6.89 -9.75
N ASN A 103 -17.14 7.34 -8.69
CA ASN A 103 -18.47 6.88 -8.27
C ASN A 103 -19.56 7.93 -8.56
N SER A 104 -19.20 9.07 -9.13
CA SER A 104 -20.15 10.14 -9.41
C SER A 104 -21.29 9.66 -10.30
N ARG A 105 -22.52 10.10 -10.00
CA ARG A 105 -23.66 9.91 -10.88
C ARG A 105 -23.56 10.77 -12.14
N ASP A 106 -22.83 11.88 -12.06
CA ASP A 106 -22.45 12.68 -13.21
C ASP A 106 -21.42 11.89 -14.05
N ALA A 107 -21.77 11.60 -15.29
CA ALA A 107 -20.95 10.78 -16.18
C ALA A 107 -19.63 11.48 -16.55
N ASP A 108 -19.62 12.79 -16.71
CA ASP A 108 -18.42 13.56 -17.11
C ASP A 108 -17.43 13.61 -15.94
N VAL A 109 -17.92 13.81 -14.71
CA VAL A 109 -17.09 13.77 -13.50
C VAL A 109 -16.46 12.38 -13.33
N ARG A 110 -17.26 11.33 -13.50
CA ARG A 110 -16.78 9.94 -13.41
C ARG A 110 -15.75 9.61 -14.48
N GLN A 111 -16.01 10.00 -15.73
CA GLN A 111 -15.10 9.76 -16.85
C GLN A 111 -13.77 10.50 -16.67
N LYS A 112 -13.81 11.74 -16.19
CA LYS A 112 -12.60 12.50 -15.84
C LYS A 112 -11.79 11.78 -14.77
N ALA A 113 -12.43 11.27 -13.70
CA ALA A 113 -11.75 10.55 -12.64
C ALA A 113 -11.10 9.25 -13.17
N LEU A 114 -11.82 8.48 -14.00
CA LEU A 114 -11.28 7.26 -14.60
C LEU A 114 -10.08 7.57 -15.52
N SER A 115 -10.15 8.63 -16.30
CA SER A 115 -9.04 9.04 -17.17
C SER A 115 -7.78 9.40 -16.38
N GLU A 116 -7.91 10.14 -15.29
CA GLU A 116 -6.78 10.48 -14.42
C GLU A 116 -6.22 9.27 -13.67
N TYR A 117 -7.06 8.34 -13.21
CA TYR A 117 -6.59 7.08 -12.63
C TYR A 117 -5.85 6.21 -13.65
N LYS A 118 -6.35 6.11 -14.89
CA LYS A 118 -5.66 5.40 -15.96
C LYS A 118 -4.28 5.99 -16.26
N ARG A 119 -4.18 7.32 -16.31
CA ARG A 119 -2.89 8.01 -16.44
C ARG A 119 -1.93 7.67 -15.30
N SER A 120 -2.44 7.59 -14.06
CA SER A 120 -1.63 7.19 -12.90
C SER A 120 -1.23 5.71 -12.94
N ILE A 121 -2.08 4.82 -13.46
CA ILE A 121 -1.76 3.40 -13.68
C ILE A 121 -0.66 3.24 -14.75
N GLU A 122 -0.68 4.04 -15.81
CA GLU A 122 0.42 4.07 -16.80
C GLU A 122 1.74 4.53 -16.15
N ALA A 123 1.69 5.52 -15.27
CA ALA A 123 2.86 5.93 -14.50
C ALA A 123 3.35 4.82 -13.57
N ALA A 124 2.45 4.07 -12.90
CA ALA A 124 2.80 2.92 -12.09
C ALA A 124 3.55 1.84 -12.89
N SER A 125 3.04 1.50 -14.06
CA SER A 125 3.70 0.55 -14.99
C SER A 125 5.10 1.02 -15.39
N LYS A 126 5.26 2.29 -15.78
CA LYS A 126 6.56 2.87 -16.16
C LYS A 126 7.56 2.92 -14.99
N LEU A 127 7.07 3.12 -13.76
CA LEU A 127 7.87 3.04 -12.54
C LEU A 127 8.29 1.60 -12.18
N GLY A 128 7.68 0.59 -12.82
CA GLY A 128 7.89 -0.82 -12.48
C GLY A 128 7.10 -1.28 -11.26
N CYS A 129 6.09 -0.51 -10.84
CA CYS A 129 5.16 -0.92 -9.78
C CYS A 129 4.26 -2.06 -10.30
N ARG A 130 4.07 -3.10 -9.48
CA ARG A 130 3.14 -4.20 -9.79
C ARG A 130 1.73 -3.90 -9.34
N TRP A 131 1.52 -2.86 -8.52
CA TRP A 131 0.23 -2.54 -7.93
C TRP A 131 -0.12 -1.07 -8.09
N ALA A 132 -1.43 -0.81 -8.16
CA ALA A 132 -2.00 0.53 -8.02
C ALA A 132 -3.28 0.44 -7.17
N ARG A 133 -3.53 1.46 -6.34
CA ARG A 133 -4.63 1.45 -5.39
C ARG A 133 -5.33 2.81 -5.34
N PRO A 134 -6.56 2.95 -5.90
CA PRO A 134 -7.38 4.14 -5.69
C PRO A 134 -7.83 4.21 -4.23
N LEU A 135 -7.78 5.42 -3.65
CA LEU A 135 -8.24 5.61 -2.27
C LEU A 135 -9.77 5.75 -2.24
N PRO A 136 -10.48 4.99 -1.40
CA PRO A 136 -11.92 5.16 -1.22
C PRO A 136 -12.28 6.56 -0.70
N ARG A 137 -13.43 7.09 -1.13
CA ARG A 137 -13.97 8.35 -0.62
C ARG A 137 -14.64 8.12 0.75
N LYS A 138 -15.04 9.24 1.40
CA LYS A 138 -15.64 9.19 2.74
C LYS A 138 -17.01 8.51 2.75
N GLU A 139 -17.84 8.86 1.79
CA GLU A 139 -19.21 8.37 1.70
C GLU A 139 -19.27 6.97 1.07
N THR A 140 -20.22 6.16 1.53
CA THR A 140 -20.51 4.87 0.88
C THR A 140 -20.91 5.12 -0.57
N PRO A 141 -20.23 4.53 -1.55
CA PRO A 141 -20.49 4.77 -2.96
C PRO A 141 -21.79 4.10 -3.42
N ASP A 142 -22.31 4.55 -4.58
CA ASP A 142 -23.19 3.69 -5.37
C ASP A 142 -22.40 2.47 -5.82
N MET A 143 -22.67 1.32 -5.21
CA MET A 143 -21.88 0.09 -5.42
C MET A 143 -21.89 -0.39 -6.86
N LYS A 144 -22.96 -0.11 -7.62
CA LYS A 144 -23.02 -0.48 -9.04
C LYS A 144 -21.99 0.32 -9.86
N LEU A 145 -21.91 1.62 -9.62
CA LEU A 145 -20.94 2.50 -10.28
C LEU A 145 -19.51 2.18 -9.81
N HIS A 146 -19.33 1.95 -8.51
CA HIS A 146 -18.03 1.64 -7.92
C HIS A 146 -17.41 0.36 -8.48
N ILE A 147 -18.20 -0.72 -8.55
CA ILE A 147 -17.78 -2.00 -9.11
C ILE A 147 -17.46 -1.85 -10.61
N ALA A 148 -18.30 -1.14 -11.37
CA ALA A 148 -18.05 -0.90 -12.79
C ALA A 148 -16.75 -0.12 -13.01
N ALA A 149 -16.52 0.94 -12.24
CA ALA A 149 -15.29 1.74 -12.30
C ALA A 149 -14.04 0.91 -11.96
N TYR A 150 -14.10 0.12 -10.89
CA TYR A 150 -12.98 -0.75 -10.53
C TYR A 150 -12.66 -1.81 -11.59
N ARG A 151 -13.69 -2.41 -12.21
CA ARG A 151 -13.49 -3.36 -13.29
C ARG A 151 -12.79 -2.72 -14.49
N GLU A 152 -13.24 -1.55 -14.90
CA GLU A 152 -12.61 -0.79 -15.98
C GLU A 152 -11.15 -0.46 -15.69
N LEU A 153 -10.84 -0.07 -14.44
CA LEU A 153 -9.46 0.19 -14.03
C LEU A 153 -8.63 -1.09 -13.93
N ALA A 154 -9.21 -2.19 -13.46
CA ALA A 154 -8.54 -3.48 -13.35
C ALA A 154 -8.19 -4.06 -14.74
N ASP A 155 -9.11 -4.00 -15.70
CA ASP A 155 -8.85 -4.42 -17.07
C ASP A 155 -7.75 -3.58 -17.71
N PHE A 156 -7.80 -2.26 -17.54
CA PHE A 156 -6.79 -1.33 -18.03
C PHE A 156 -5.42 -1.56 -17.41
N ALA A 157 -5.37 -1.86 -16.13
CA ALA A 157 -4.15 -2.13 -15.37
C ALA A 157 -3.51 -3.46 -15.79
N ALA A 158 -4.33 -4.51 -15.98
CA ALA A 158 -3.88 -5.83 -16.38
C ALA A 158 -3.13 -5.83 -17.73
N GLU A 159 -3.57 -5.01 -18.69
CA GLU A 159 -2.88 -4.80 -19.96
C GLU A 159 -1.48 -4.18 -19.82
N ARG A 160 -1.14 -3.69 -18.63
CA ARG A 160 0.12 -3.00 -18.28
C ARG A 160 0.92 -3.70 -17.20
N ASP A 161 0.61 -4.97 -16.94
CA ASP A 161 1.22 -5.77 -15.87
C ASP A 161 1.08 -5.15 -14.46
N VAL A 162 0.01 -4.39 -14.24
CA VAL A 162 -0.37 -3.79 -12.95
C VAL A 162 -1.64 -4.45 -12.43
N GLU A 163 -1.66 -4.81 -11.15
CA GLU A 163 -2.83 -5.33 -10.45
C GLU A 163 -3.42 -4.22 -9.56
N MET A 164 -4.74 -4.11 -9.54
CA MET A 164 -5.42 -3.13 -8.70
C MET A 164 -5.59 -3.66 -7.28
N LEU A 165 -5.37 -2.80 -6.27
CA LEU A 165 -5.57 -3.16 -4.87
C LEU A 165 -6.78 -2.46 -4.26
N VAL A 166 -7.33 -3.09 -3.22
CA VAL A 166 -8.37 -2.53 -2.35
C VAL A 166 -7.82 -2.39 -0.94
N GLU A 167 -8.00 -1.20 -0.34
CA GLU A 167 -7.64 -0.89 1.04
C GLU A 167 -8.89 -0.55 1.85
N ASN A 168 -8.93 -0.97 3.11
CA ASN A 168 -9.93 -0.51 4.07
C ASN A 168 -9.69 0.96 4.44
N TYR A 169 -10.56 1.84 3.99
CA TYR A 169 -10.49 3.27 4.27
C TYR A 169 -11.90 3.89 4.27
N GLN A 170 -12.13 4.86 5.15
CA GLN A 170 -13.38 5.63 5.25
C GLN A 170 -14.63 4.75 5.39
N TRP A 171 -15.53 4.69 4.40
CA TRP A 171 -16.78 3.94 4.48
C TRP A 171 -16.57 2.44 4.77
N MET A 172 -15.39 1.91 4.50
CA MET A 172 -15.07 0.50 4.72
C MET A 172 -14.61 0.20 6.17
N GLU A 173 -14.27 1.21 6.96
CA GLU A 173 -13.65 1.05 8.29
C GLU A 173 -14.57 0.40 9.33
N SER A 174 -15.88 0.44 9.13
CA SER A 174 -16.89 -0.10 10.05
C SER A 174 -17.35 -1.53 9.78
N ASP A 175 -17.03 -2.08 8.60
CA ASP A 175 -17.40 -3.44 8.22
C ASP A 175 -16.13 -4.29 8.00
N PRO A 176 -15.88 -5.30 8.84
CA PRO A 176 -14.69 -6.17 8.72
C PRO A 176 -14.61 -6.96 7.40
N ASN A 177 -15.73 -7.12 6.69
CA ASN A 177 -15.78 -7.84 5.43
C ASN A 177 -15.78 -6.93 4.19
N SER A 178 -15.74 -5.62 4.36
CA SER A 178 -15.87 -4.63 3.28
C SER A 178 -14.87 -4.85 2.13
N VAL A 179 -13.59 -5.09 2.45
CA VAL A 179 -12.53 -5.33 1.46
C VAL A 179 -12.78 -6.63 0.70
N VAL A 180 -13.00 -7.73 1.41
CA VAL A 180 -13.24 -9.05 0.80
C VAL A 180 -14.46 -9.02 -0.09
N THR A 181 -15.57 -8.46 0.42
CA THR A 181 -16.81 -8.32 -0.34
C THR A 181 -16.61 -7.52 -1.64
N LEU A 182 -15.81 -6.45 -1.59
CA LEU A 182 -15.54 -5.63 -2.77
C LEU A 182 -14.68 -6.39 -3.78
N VAL A 183 -13.59 -7.04 -3.32
CA VAL A 183 -12.71 -7.86 -4.18
C VAL A 183 -13.51 -8.98 -4.86
N GLU A 184 -14.35 -9.72 -4.12
CA GLU A 184 -15.20 -10.78 -4.67
C GLU A 184 -16.20 -10.27 -5.72
N LYS A 185 -16.84 -9.12 -5.46
CA LYS A 185 -17.82 -8.52 -6.39
C LYS A 185 -17.18 -7.98 -7.66
N ILE A 186 -15.97 -7.46 -7.58
CA ILE A 186 -15.24 -6.97 -8.75
C ILE A 186 -14.69 -8.14 -9.55
N GLY A 187 -14.06 -9.11 -8.89
CA GLY A 187 -13.55 -10.34 -9.48
C GLY A 187 -12.06 -10.29 -9.82
N LYS A 188 -11.67 -10.85 -10.98
CA LYS A 188 -10.24 -10.98 -11.37
C LYS A 188 -9.50 -9.65 -11.45
N GLY A 189 -8.20 -9.70 -11.19
CA GLY A 189 -7.29 -8.54 -11.31
C GLY A 189 -7.29 -7.63 -10.09
N LEU A 190 -7.82 -8.10 -8.96
CA LEU A 190 -7.77 -7.39 -7.69
C LEU A 190 -7.21 -8.26 -6.58
N ALA A 191 -6.43 -7.60 -5.72
CA ALA A 191 -5.97 -8.13 -4.45
C ALA A 191 -6.20 -7.11 -3.32
N ALA A 192 -5.85 -7.45 -2.10
CA ALA A 192 -6.02 -6.56 -0.96
C ALA A 192 -4.69 -5.96 -0.49
N CYS A 193 -4.78 -4.75 0.05
CA CYS A 193 -3.75 -4.06 0.81
C CYS A 193 -4.36 -3.60 2.14
N PRO A 194 -4.48 -4.47 3.17
CA PRO A 194 -5.04 -4.06 4.44
C PRO A 194 -4.17 -2.99 5.11
N ASP A 195 -4.84 -1.95 5.63
CA ASP A 195 -4.26 -0.98 6.54
C ASP A 195 -4.59 -1.37 8.00
N THR A 196 -3.57 -1.51 8.84
CA THR A 196 -3.75 -1.94 10.23
C THR A 196 -4.40 -0.88 11.12
N GLY A 197 -4.38 0.39 10.71
CA GLY A 197 -4.88 1.53 11.48
C GLY A 197 -6.26 2.06 11.08
N ASN A 198 -6.73 1.76 9.87
CA ASN A 198 -7.97 2.31 9.31
C ASN A 198 -9.18 1.42 9.65
N TRP A 199 -9.50 1.30 10.93
CA TRP A 199 -10.65 0.56 11.43
C TRP A 199 -11.33 1.34 12.54
N LYS A 200 -12.65 1.24 12.59
CA LYS A 200 -13.51 1.95 13.55
C LYS A 200 -13.12 1.67 15.01
N ASP A 201 -12.84 0.43 15.33
CA ASP A 201 -12.47 -0.05 16.66
C ASP A 201 -11.62 -1.31 16.60
N ASN A 202 -11.14 -1.80 17.75
CA ASN A 202 -10.26 -2.96 17.82
C ASN A 202 -10.95 -4.28 17.46
N ALA A 203 -12.24 -4.43 17.74
CA ALA A 203 -12.98 -5.64 17.38
C ALA A 203 -13.09 -5.75 15.87
N THR A 204 -13.52 -4.66 15.21
CA THR A 204 -13.61 -4.56 13.75
C THR A 204 -12.24 -4.71 13.10
N ARG A 205 -11.18 -4.09 13.66
CA ARG A 205 -9.79 -4.20 13.16
C ARG A 205 -9.33 -5.64 13.08
N TYR A 206 -9.37 -6.36 14.19
CA TYR A 206 -8.84 -7.72 14.21
C TYR A 206 -9.68 -8.71 13.38
N ALA A 207 -11.00 -8.52 13.33
CA ALA A 207 -11.87 -9.27 12.44
C ALA A 207 -11.59 -8.97 10.96
N GLY A 208 -11.47 -7.69 10.62
CA GLY A 208 -11.19 -7.23 9.25
C GLY A 208 -9.81 -7.67 8.75
N LEU A 209 -8.77 -7.56 9.58
CA LEU A 209 -7.45 -8.06 9.24
C LEU A 209 -7.45 -9.58 9.03
N LYS A 210 -8.17 -10.34 9.89
CA LYS A 210 -8.32 -11.79 9.72
C LYS A 210 -9.01 -12.16 8.40
N ALA A 211 -10.03 -11.39 8.00
CA ALA A 211 -10.73 -11.60 6.73
C ALA A 211 -9.86 -11.22 5.52
N THR A 212 -9.09 -10.13 5.60
CA THR A 212 -8.43 -9.51 4.45
C THR A 212 -7.04 -10.10 4.17
N PHE A 213 -6.24 -10.47 5.19
CA PHE A 213 -4.89 -10.98 4.97
C PHE A 213 -4.77 -12.23 4.08
N PRO A 214 -5.74 -13.17 4.04
CA PRO A 214 -5.68 -14.31 3.12
C PRO A 214 -5.62 -13.94 1.63
N ILE A 215 -6.09 -12.74 1.28
CA ILE A 215 -6.11 -12.23 -0.10
C ILE A 215 -5.21 -11.00 -0.29
N ALA A 216 -4.33 -10.71 0.70
CA ALA A 216 -3.45 -9.55 0.67
C ALA A 216 -2.13 -9.84 -0.05
N VAL A 217 -1.67 -8.88 -0.83
CA VAL A 217 -0.35 -8.90 -1.51
C VAL A 217 0.59 -7.82 -0.98
N SER A 218 0.05 -6.75 -0.40
CA SER A 218 0.75 -5.68 0.31
C SER A 218 0.02 -5.36 1.62
N CYS A 219 0.64 -4.57 2.51
CA CYS A 219 0.02 -4.16 3.78
C CYS A 219 0.53 -2.78 4.19
N ASP A 220 -0.37 -1.87 4.53
CA ASP A 220 -0.05 -0.64 5.24
C ASP A 220 0.01 -0.94 6.74
N PHE A 221 1.25 -1.10 7.24
CA PHE A 221 1.48 -1.31 8.67
C PHE A 221 1.51 0.02 9.40
N LYS A 222 0.32 0.52 9.69
CA LYS A 222 0.11 1.86 10.20
C LYS A 222 0.29 1.94 11.71
N ALA A 223 1.09 2.90 12.15
CA ALA A 223 1.20 3.32 13.54
C ALA A 223 0.88 4.82 13.64
N ARG A 224 -0.28 5.16 14.22
CA ARG A 224 -0.70 6.56 14.35
C ARG A 224 0.09 7.34 15.39
N ALA A 225 0.64 6.64 16.38
CA ALA A 225 1.48 7.20 17.44
C ALA A 225 2.37 6.10 18.02
N ILE A 226 3.49 6.51 18.63
CA ILE A 226 4.39 5.64 19.37
C ILE A 226 4.51 6.20 20.80
N SER A 227 4.20 5.39 21.80
CA SER A 227 4.40 5.73 23.21
C SER A 227 5.87 5.67 23.59
N PRO A 228 6.29 6.32 24.70
CA PRO A 228 7.70 6.31 25.14
C PRO A 228 8.27 4.90 25.36
N ASP A 229 7.43 3.91 25.67
CA ASP A 229 7.78 2.49 25.81
C ASP A 229 7.81 1.73 24.47
N GLY A 230 7.65 2.41 23.35
CA GLY A 230 7.70 1.85 22.01
C GLY A 230 6.41 1.14 21.56
N ARG A 231 5.33 1.19 22.36
CA ARG A 231 4.03 0.59 22.00
C ARG A 231 3.13 1.59 21.29
N HIS A 232 2.19 1.06 20.53
CA HIS A 232 1.10 1.87 19.97
C HIS A 232 0.00 2.03 21.03
N PRO A 233 -0.45 3.27 21.35
CA PRO A 233 -1.36 3.50 22.47
C PRO A 233 -2.81 3.06 22.22
N LEU A 234 -3.23 2.90 20.97
CA LEU A 234 -4.64 2.67 20.63
C LEU A 234 -4.95 1.21 20.25
N TYR A 235 -3.98 0.44 19.77
CA TYR A 235 -4.15 -0.96 19.37
C TYR A 235 -2.82 -1.73 19.39
N ASP A 236 -2.92 -3.04 19.45
CA ASP A 236 -1.76 -3.93 19.52
C ASP A 236 -1.22 -4.24 18.11
N LEU A 237 -0.08 -3.60 17.77
CA LEU A 237 0.61 -3.81 16.49
C LEU A 237 1.13 -5.25 16.34
N LYS A 238 1.61 -5.88 17.44
CA LYS A 238 2.06 -7.28 17.40
C LYS A 238 0.92 -8.22 17.05
N ARG A 239 -0.27 -7.95 17.58
CA ARG A 239 -1.47 -8.71 17.23
C ARG A 239 -1.87 -8.54 15.78
N CYS A 240 -1.80 -7.31 15.24
CA CYS A 240 -2.04 -7.06 13.82
C CYS A 240 -1.07 -7.87 12.94
N PHE A 241 0.23 -7.84 13.26
CA PHE A 241 1.26 -8.63 12.59
C PHE A 241 0.96 -10.14 12.68
N THR A 242 0.68 -10.64 13.89
CA THR A 242 0.42 -12.08 14.15
C THR A 242 -0.77 -12.58 13.33
N ILE A 243 -1.84 -11.80 13.21
CA ILE A 243 -3.01 -12.16 12.38
C ILE A 243 -2.58 -12.36 10.92
N GLY A 244 -1.83 -11.42 10.36
CA GLY A 244 -1.35 -11.54 8.97
C GLY A 244 -0.41 -12.72 8.78
N TRP A 245 0.53 -12.90 9.71
CA TRP A 245 1.48 -14.02 9.65
C TRP A 245 0.79 -15.38 9.69
N GLN A 246 -0.18 -15.55 10.61
CA GLN A 246 -0.97 -16.78 10.75
C GLN A 246 -1.91 -17.02 9.57
N ALA A 247 -2.36 -15.97 8.90
CA ALA A 247 -3.11 -16.07 7.65
C ALA A 247 -2.25 -16.46 6.44
N GLY A 248 -0.94 -16.67 6.63
CA GLY A 248 0.00 -17.01 5.55
C GLY A 248 0.55 -15.81 4.78
N TYR A 249 0.25 -14.58 5.20
CA TYR A 249 0.78 -13.39 4.52
C TYR A 249 2.32 -13.33 4.64
N ARG A 250 2.98 -13.21 3.50
CA ARG A 250 4.45 -13.11 3.38
C ARG A 250 4.86 -11.95 2.47
N GLY A 251 3.95 -11.07 2.11
CA GLY A 251 4.22 -9.84 1.37
C GLY A 251 5.00 -8.80 2.20
N PRO A 252 5.23 -7.60 1.63
CA PRO A 252 5.94 -6.53 2.31
C PRO A 252 5.07 -5.87 3.38
N TRP A 253 5.69 -5.50 4.50
CA TRP A 253 5.07 -4.70 5.57
C TRP A 253 5.50 -3.24 5.38
N CYS A 254 4.67 -2.43 4.73
CA CYS A 254 4.98 -1.04 4.44
C CYS A 254 4.57 -0.14 5.61
N LEU A 255 5.55 0.42 6.31
CA LEU A 255 5.30 1.28 7.46
C LEU A 255 4.55 2.56 7.04
N GLU A 256 3.48 2.87 7.77
CA GLU A 256 2.78 4.15 7.70
C GLU A 256 2.75 4.81 9.07
N HIS A 257 3.66 5.76 9.26
CA HIS A 257 3.82 6.54 10.48
C HIS A 257 4.34 7.93 10.14
N ALA A 258 3.84 8.96 10.78
CA ALA A 258 4.22 10.33 10.49
C ALA A 258 4.62 11.09 11.75
N ASN A 259 5.68 11.89 11.63
CA ASN A 259 6.12 12.83 12.65
C ASN A 259 6.60 14.13 11.96
N ALA A 260 6.37 15.28 12.58
CA ALA A 260 6.81 16.56 12.05
C ALA A 260 8.33 16.74 12.13
N ASP A 261 8.95 16.18 13.16
CA ASP A 261 10.41 16.18 13.32
C ASP A 261 11.01 14.96 12.61
N ARG A 262 11.89 15.21 11.63
CA ARG A 262 12.50 14.16 10.82
C ARG A 262 13.33 13.18 11.66
N LYS A 263 14.10 13.68 12.63
CA LYS A 263 14.95 12.83 13.47
C LYS A 263 14.11 11.87 14.32
N THR A 264 13.03 12.39 14.89
CA THR A 264 12.07 11.60 15.64
C THR A 264 11.37 10.58 14.73
N LEU A 265 10.90 11.00 13.56
CA LEU A 265 10.27 10.10 12.58
C LEU A 265 11.17 8.92 12.22
N PHE A 266 12.43 9.18 11.89
CA PHE A 266 13.36 8.13 11.46
C PHE A 266 13.70 7.18 12.62
N ARG A 267 13.82 7.68 13.85
CA ARG A 267 13.97 6.83 15.05
C ARG A 267 12.74 5.94 15.28
N GLU A 268 11.53 6.48 15.11
CA GLU A 268 10.28 5.74 15.29
C GLU A 268 10.06 4.72 14.17
N LEU A 269 10.41 5.05 12.93
CA LEU A 269 10.40 4.10 11.81
C LEU A 269 11.41 2.95 12.01
N ALA A 270 12.61 3.26 12.51
CA ALA A 270 13.61 2.24 12.84
C ALA A 270 13.12 1.32 13.96
N LEU A 271 12.46 1.85 14.99
CA LEU A 271 11.84 1.08 16.06
C LEU A 271 10.77 0.12 15.52
N LEU A 272 9.84 0.61 14.70
CA LEU A 272 8.77 -0.22 14.09
C LEU A 272 9.37 -1.32 13.20
N ARG A 273 10.38 -0.99 12.40
CA ARG A 273 11.13 -1.96 11.60
C ARG A 273 11.73 -3.07 12.46
N ASP A 274 12.40 -2.69 13.54
CA ASP A 274 13.09 -3.65 14.40
C ASP A 274 12.10 -4.53 15.17
N GLN A 275 10.96 -3.99 15.58
CA GLN A 275 9.86 -4.76 16.15
C GLN A 275 9.34 -5.81 15.15
N LEU A 276 9.04 -5.42 13.92
CA LEU A 276 8.60 -6.37 12.87
C LEU A 276 9.65 -7.46 12.62
N ARG A 277 10.93 -7.10 12.50
CA ARG A 277 12.03 -8.07 12.35
C ARG A 277 12.11 -9.04 13.53
N GLY A 278 11.92 -8.53 14.74
CA GLY A 278 11.89 -9.33 15.95
C GLY A 278 10.74 -10.34 15.93
N TRP A 279 9.53 -9.88 15.61
CA TRP A 279 8.35 -10.76 15.54
C TRP A 279 8.44 -11.79 14.41
N MET A 280 9.00 -11.46 13.25
CA MET A 280 9.27 -12.45 12.20
C MET A 280 10.21 -13.55 12.68
N LYS A 281 11.31 -13.17 13.38
CA LYS A 281 12.25 -14.16 13.95
C LYS A 281 11.63 -15.04 15.03
N GLU A 282 10.69 -14.50 15.82
CA GLU A 282 9.94 -15.29 16.81
C GLU A 282 9.06 -16.34 16.13
N GLN A 283 8.40 -15.98 15.04
CA GLN A 283 7.53 -16.90 14.30
C GLN A 283 8.29 -17.99 13.54
N ASP A 284 9.53 -17.74 13.11
CA ASP A 284 10.37 -18.74 12.44
C ASP A 284 10.90 -19.83 13.39
N LYS A 285 10.79 -19.62 14.70
CA LYS A 285 11.23 -20.56 15.73
C LYS A 285 10.11 -21.49 16.21
N ASN A 286 8.87 -21.16 15.88
CA ASN A 286 7.67 -21.91 16.25
C ASN A 286 7.14 -22.73 15.07
#